data_316aa069f95d011cfac6be50014b4f87
#
_entry.id   316aa069f95d011cfac6be50014b4f87
#
_cell.length_a   1.000
_cell.length_b   1.000
_cell.length_c   1.000
_cell.angle_alpha   90.00
_cell.angle_beta   90.00
_cell.angle_gamma   90.00
#
_symmetry.space_group_name_H-M   'P 1'
#
loop_
_entity.id
_entity.type
_entity.pdbx_description
1 polymer ?
#
loop_
_entity_poly.entity_id
_entity_poly.type
_entity_poly.pdbx_seq_one_letter_code
_entity_poly.pdbx_strand_id
1 'polypeptide(L)'
;MKVDIHARRFKLTEALRHAVHREITRLVQGVGAGITRVSVRLFDVNGLRGGPDKGCLVHAQFTDGSSIVGSDVDDDLYRSVPVAFEKVLRSRRMDRARRHTLRRHHPGAWPNPA
;
A
#
# COMPACT_ATOMS: atom_id res chain seq x y z
N MET A 1 -0.17 15.96 -0.04
CA MET A 1 -0.41 14.52 0.10
C MET A 1 -0.56 14.16 1.57
N LYS A 2 -1.55 13.39 1.86
CA LYS A 2 -1.75 12.90 3.22
C LYS A 2 -1.20 11.49 3.37
N VAL A 3 -0.61 11.21 4.52
CA VAL A 3 -0.04 9.89 4.81
C VAL A 3 -0.58 9.42 6.15
N ASP A 4 -1.15 8.21 6.15
CA ASP A 4 -1.63 7.56 7.36
C ASP A 4 -0.94 6.21 7.50
N ILE A 5 -0.41 5.92 8.68
CA ILE A 5 0.19 4.63 8.96
C ILE A 5 -0.44 4.09 10.24
N HIS A 6 -1.01 2.90 10.16
CA HIS A 6 -1.65 2.25 11.30
C HIS A 6 -1.06 0.85 11.49
N ALA A 7 -0.78 0.50 12.72
CA ALA A 7 -0.32 -0.82 13.08
C ALA A 7 -1.34 -1.47 14.01
N ARG A 8 -1.63 -2.74 13.77
CA ARG A 8 -2.58 -3.51 14.55
C ARG A 8 -1.89 -4.71 15.17
N ARG A 9 -2.04 -4.85 16.48
CA ARG A 9 -1.52 -5.99 17.25
C ARG A 9 -0.01 -6.01 17.41
N PHE A 10 0.64 -4.92 17.10
CA PHE A 10 2.06 -4.75 17.42
C PHE A 10 2.38 -3.28 17.42
N LYS A 11 3.56 -2.96 17.95
CA LYS A 11 3.98 -1.60 18.07
C LYS A 11 4.65 -1.12 16.78
N LEU A 12 4.26 0.06 16.34
CA LEU A 12 4.91 0.70 15.20
C LEU A 12 6.22 1.33 15.66
N THR A 13 7.33 0.65 15.41
CA THR A 13 8.64 1.14 15.81
C THR A 13 9.12 2.22 14.85
N GLU A 14 10.11 2.98 15.28
CA GLU A 14 10.71 4.00 14.44
C GLU A 14 11.35 3.41 13.20
N ALA A 15 12.03 2.28 13.35
CA ALA A 15 12.64 1.61 12.21
C ALA A 15 11.61 1.19 11.18
N LEU A 16 10.47 0.66 11.64
CA LEU A 16 9.40 0.25 10.74
C LEU A 16 8.75 1.46 10.08
N ARG A 17 8.56 2.54 10.82
CA ARG A 17 8.02 3.78 10.26
C ARG A 17 8.95 4.32 9.18
N HIS A 18 10.24 4.28 9.39
CA HIS A 18 11.21 4.70 8.38
C HIS A 18 11.16 3.82 7.14
N ALA A 19 10.99 2.52 7.33
CA ALA A 19 10.89 1.61 6.19
C ALA A 19 9.66 1.93 5.34
N VAL A 20 8.53 2.22 5.98
CA VAL A 20 7.31 2.60 5.28
C VAL A 20 7.50 3.92 4.55
N HIS A 21 8.06 4.92 5.21
CA HIS A 21 8.27 6.23 4.58
C HIS A 21 9.20 6.15 3.38
N ARG A 22 10.20 5.30 3.44
CA ARG A 22 11.10 5.09 2.31
C ARG A 22 10.34 4.54 1.11
N GLU A 23 9.42 3.61 1.35
CA GLU A 23 8.60 3.07 0.27
C GLU A 23 7.61 4.09 -0.27
N ILE A 24 7.07 4.94 0.59
CA ILE A 24 6.19 6.02 0.14
C ILE A 24 6.94 6.95 -0.81
N THR A 25 8.18 7.31 -0.46
CA THR A 25 9.00 8.16 -1.31
C THR A 25 9.24 7.51 -2.66
N ARG A 26 9.56 6.23 -2.67
CA ARG A 26 9.77 5.49 -3.92
C ARG A 26 8.51 5.44 -4.76
N LEU A 27 7.37 5.25 -4.13
CA LEU A 27 6.08 5.23 -4.84
C LEU A 27 5.81 6.58 -5.50
N VAL A 28 5.97 7.66 -4.75
CA VAL A 28 5.75 9.01 -5.27
C VAL A 28 6.67 9.29 -6.46
N GLN A 29 7.92 8.91 -6.35
CA GLN A 29 8.87 9.09 -7.45
C GLN A 29 8.51 8.23 -8.65
N GLY A 30 8.02 7.03 -8.42
CA GLY A 30 7.71 6.09 -9.48
C GLY A 30 6.46 6.41 -10.26
N VAL A 31 5.44 6.98 -9.61
CA VAL A 31 4.20 7.32 -10.29
C VAL A 31 4.17 8.77 -10.77
N GLY A 32 5.13 9.58 -10.35
CA GLY A 32 5.13 11.00 -10.64
C GLY A 32 4.11 11.72 -9.77
N ALA A 33 3.59 12.82 -10.27
CA ALA A 33 2.61 13.60 -9.53
C ALA A 33 1.28 12.89 -9.51
N GLY A 34 0.39 13.31 -8.63
CA GLY A 34 -0.99 12.88 -8.67
C GLY A 34 -1.47 12.04 -7.51
N ILE A 35 -0.63 11.76 -6.52
CA ILE A 35 -1.09 11.06 -5.32
C ILE A 35 -1.62 12.08 -4.33
N THR A 36 -2.84 11.87 -3.86
CA THR A 36 -3.44 12.73 -2.83
C THR A 36 -3.34 12.14 -1.44
N ARG A 37 -3.34 10.80 -1.34
CA ARG A 37 -3.30 10.16 -0.04
C ARG A 37 -2.71 8.76 -0.16
N VAL A 38 -1.89 8.40 0.82
CA VAL A 38 -1.38 7.03 0.97
C VAL A 38 -1.72 6.57 2.38
N SER A 39 -2.47 5.49 2.48
CA SER A 39 -2.80 4.88 3.77
C SER A 39 -2.15 3.52 3.83
N VAL A 40 -1.44 3.26 4.92
CA VAL A 40 -0.72 2.01 5.11
C VAL A 40 -1.22 1.34 6.37
N ARG A 41 -1.62 0.09 6.27
CA ARG A 41 -2.02 -0.70 7.42
C ARG A 41 -1.09 -1.89 7.57
N LEU A 42 -0.55 -2.03 8.77
CA LEU A 42 0.31 -3.14 9.12
C LEU A 42 -0.43 -3.99 10.14
N PHE A 43 -0.45 -5.29 9.93
CA PHE A 43 -1.24 -6.17 10.78
C PHE A 43 -0.59 -7.54 10.92
N ASP A 44 -0.99 -8.23 11.98
CA ASP A 44 -0.55 -9.58 12.27
C ASP A 44 -1.79 -10.48 12.25
N VAL A 45 -1.85 -11.40 11.30
CA VAL A 45 -3.04 -12.23 11.12
C VAL A 45 -3.07 -13.44 12.02
N ASN A 46 -1.91 -14.00 12.33
CA ASN A 46 -1.85 -15.26 13.07
C ASN A 46 -1.39 -15.12 14.52
N GLY A 47 -0.89 -13.95 14.89
CA GLY A 47 -0.40 -13.75 16.23
C GLY A 47 0.76 -14.68 16.55
N LEU A 48 0.57 -15.53 17.53
CA LEU A 48 1.64 -16.41 18.02
C LEU A 48 1.84 -17.67 17.21
N ARG A 49 1.04 -17.91 16.20
CA ARG A 49 1.12 -19.14 15.43
C ARG A 49 2.32 -19.21 14.51
N GLY A 50 2.90 -18.08 14.17
CA GLY A 50 4.03 -18.04 13.25
C GLY A 50 3.61 -18.26 11.81
N GLY A 51 4.58 -18.41 10.92
CA GLY A 51 4.34 -18.52 9.49
C GLY A 51 4.09 -17.16 8.84
N PRO A 52 3.64 -17.13 7.58
CA PRO A 52 3.37 -15.86 6.89
C PRO A 52 2.15 -15.20 7.52
N ASP A 53 2.40 -14.28 8.42
CA ASP A 53 1.35 -13.68 9.24
C ASP A 53 1.47 -12.17 9.35
N LYS A 54 2.55 -11.59 8.87
CA LYS A 54 2.77 -10.13 8.95
C LYS A 54 2.34 -9.50 7.65
N GLY A 55 1.28 -8.71 7.70
CA GLY A 55 0.70 -8.14 6.50
C GLY A 55 0.87 -6.65 6.38
N CYS A 56 0.90 -6.18 5.14
CA CYS A 56 0.90 -4.77 4.79
C CYS A 56 -0.16 -4.53 3.72
N LEU A 57 -1.01 -3.55 3.95
CA LEU A 57 -2.01 -3.12 2.98
C LEU A 57 -1.76 -1.65 2.68
N VAL A 58 -1.59 -1.34 1.40
CA VAL A 58 -1.34 0.03 0.95
C VAL A 58 -2.49 0.48 0.08
N HIS A 59 -3.07 1.62 0.40
CA HIS A 59 -4.13 2.23 -0.40
C HIS A 59 -3.65 3.59 -0.86
N ALA A 60 -3.51 3.77 -2.16
CA ALA A 60 -3.10 5.03 -2.76
C ALA A 60 -4.28 5.65 -3.50
N GLN A 61 -4.54 6.92 -3.21
CA GLN A 61 -5.60 7.69 -3.87
C GLN A 61 -4.94 8.74 -4.76
N PHE A 62 -5.54 8.97 -5.93
CA PHE A 62 -4.96 9.84 -6.95
C PHE A 62 -5.87 11.01 -7.25
N THR A 63 -5.28 12.06 -7.84
CA THR A 63 -6.01 13.28 -8.15
C THR A 63 -7.12 13.08 -9.18
N ASP A 64 -7.01 12.04 -10.01
CA ASP A 64 -8.05 11.74 -11.00
C ASP A 64 -9.24 10.99 -10.40
N GLY A 65 -9.26 10.82 -9.10
CA GLY A 65 -10.34 10.12 -8.41
C GLY A 65 -10.15 8.62 -8.31
N SER A 66 -9.15 8.07 -8.95
CA SER A 66 -8.90 6.64 -8.88
C SER A 66 -8.16 6.26 -7.60
N SER A 67 -8.19 4.99 -7.28
CA SER A 67 -7.41 4.47 -6.17
C SER A 67 -6.92 3.06 -6.49
N ILE A 68 -5.82 2.68 -5.85
CA ILE A 68 -5.23 1.36 -6.04
C ILE A 68 -4.86 0.81 -4.68
N VAL A 69 -5.09 -0.48 -4.50
CA VAL A 69 -4.75 -1.19 -3.28
C VAL A 69 -3.74 -2.28 -3.61
N GLY A 70 -2.69 -2.37 -2.81
CA GLY A 70 -1.74 -3.47 -2.89
C GLY A 70 -1.53 -4.05 -1.51
N SER A 71 -1.36 -5.34 -1.42
CA SER A 71 -1.15 -5.99 -0.14
C SER A 71 -0.23 -7.19 -0.27
N ASP A 72 0.41 -7.52 0.83
CA ASP A 72 1.26 -8.69 0.90
C ASP A 72 1.35 -9.18 2.33
N VAL A 73 1.50 -10.48 2.49
CA VAL A 73 1.68 -11.11 3.80
C VAL A 73 2.96 -11.93 3.75
N ASP A 74 3.79 -11.75 4.77
CA ASP A 74 5.07 -12.43 4.87
C ASP A 74 5.32 -12.70 6.35
N ASP A 75 6.32 -13.48 6.67
CA ASP A 75 6.69 -13.67 8.06
C ASP A 75 7.53 -12.49 8.60
N ASP A 76 7.85 -11.54 7.75
CA ASP A 76 8.65 -10.38 8.10
C ASP A 76 8.05 -9.14 7.44
N LEU A 77 7.69 -8.15 8.26
CA LEU A 77 7.12 -6.89 7.74
C LEU A 77 8.08 -6.13 6.83
N TYR A 78 9.38 -6.24 7.11
CA TYR A 78 10.36 -5.56 6.26
C TYR A 78 10.41 -6.14 4.85
N ARG A 79 9.78 -7.30 4.64
CA ARG A 79 9.61 -7.87 3.31
C ARG A 79 8.23 -7.64 2.74
N SER A 80 7.18 -7.72 3.57
CA SER A 80 5.82 -7.51 3.07
C SER A 80 5.58 -6.06 2.66
N VAL A 81 6.17 -5.11 3.36
CA VAL A 81 5.98 -3.69 3.06
C VAL A 81 6.45 -3.33 1.64
N PRO A 82 7.69 -3.61 1.24
CA PRO A 82 8.10 -3.26 -0.12
C PRO A 82 7.30 -3.98 -1.20
N VAL A 83 6.89 -5.21 -0.96
CA VAL A 83 6.11 -5.95 -1.94
C VAL A 83 4.73 -5.34 -2.13
N ALA A 84 4.08 -4.93 -1.03
CA ALA A 84 2.77 -4.27 -1.13
C ALA A 84 2.86 -2.97 -1.93
N PHE A 85 3.89 -2.16 -1.69
CA PHE A 85 4.10 -0.93 -2.43
C PHE A 85 4.43 -1.19 -3.90
N GLU A 86 5.20 -2.23 -4.18
CA GLU A 86 5.52 -2.59 -5.55
C GLU A 86 4.27 -2.96 -6.33
N LYS A 87 3.34 -3.64 -5.69
CA LYS A 87 2.07 -3.99 -6.33
C LYS A 87 1.26 -2.76 -6.70
N VAL A 88 1.25 -1.75 -5.83
CA VAL A 88 0.56 -0.50 -6.13
C VAL A 88 1.22 0.19 -7.32
N LEU A 89 2.53 0.30 -7.31
CA LEU A 89 3.27 0.96 -8.38
C LEU A 89 3.04 0.26 -9.72
N ARG A 90 3.12 -1.06 -9.72
CA ARG A 90 2.91 -1.85 -10.93
C ARG A 90 1.48 -1.67 -11.46
N SER A 91 0.50 -1.71 -10.57
CA SER A 91 -0.89 -1.51 -10.96
C SER A 91 -1.12 -0.13 -11.54
N ARG A 92 -0.50 0.89 -10.97
CA ARG A 92 -0.65 2.25 -11.50
C ARG A 92 -0.07 2.37 -12.89
N ARG A 93 1.08 1.76 -13.12
CA ARG A 93 1.71 1.77 -14.45
C ARG A 93 0.85 1.07 -15.48
N MET A 94 0.28 -0.07 -15.12
CA MET A 94 -0.61 -0.80 -16.01
C MET A 94 -1.89 -0.04 -16.27
N ASP A 95 -2.43 0.61 -15.27
CA ASP A 95 -3.61 1.44 -15.42
C ASP A 95 -3.38 2.56 -16.43
N ARG A 96 -2.24 3.22 -16.33
CA ARG A 96 -1.92 4.30 -17.25
C ARG A 96 -1.77 3.79 -18.67
N ALA A 97 -1.21 2.61 -18.83
CA ALA A 97 -1.07 2.01 -20.17
C ALA A 97 -2.42 1.68 -20.79
N ARG A 98 -3.43 1.36 -19.98
CA ARG A 98 -4.75 0.98 -20.48
C ARG A 98 -5.69 2.16 -20.70
N ARG A 99 -5.37 3.32 -20.22
CA ARG A 99 -6.29 4.45 -20.23
C ARG A 99 -6.76 4.85 -21.61
N HIS A 100 -5.91 4.64 -22.59
CA HIS A 100 -6.25 5.05 -23.95
C HIS A 100 -7.28 4.14 -24.59
N THR A 101 -7.38 2.92 -24.12
CA THR A 101 -8.24 1.93 -24.76
C THR A 101 -9.48 1.65 -23.96
N LEU A 102 -9.47 1.95 -22.67
CA LEU A 102 -10.53 1.52 -21.79
C LEU A 102 -10.77 2.55 -20.71
N ARG A 103 -12.02 2.99 -20.63
CA ARG A 103 -12.40 3.87 -19.58
C ARG A 103 -12.59 3.06 -18.32
N ARG A 104 -11.68 3.19 -17.42
CA ARG A 104 -11.72 2.39 -16.22
C ARG A 104 -12.70 2.91 -15.21
N HIS A 105 -13.40 1.98 -14.64
CA HIS A 105 -14.21 2.22 -13.48
C HIS A 105 -13.46 1.74 -12.25
N HIS A 106 -13.31 2.61 -11.28
CA HIS A 106 -12.68 2.25 -10.04
C HIS A 106 -13.70 1.97 -8.98
N PRO A 107 -13.54 0.90 -8.23
CA PRO A 107 -14.46 0.62 -7.13
C PRO A 107 -14.43 1.71 -6.09
N GLY A 108 -13.31 2.37 -5.92
CA GLY A 108 -13.25 3.49 -5.00
C GLY A 108 -13.38 3.14 -3.53
N ALA A 109 -13.81 1.96 -3.23
CA ALA A 109 -14.00 1.57 -1.86
C ALA A 109 -12.72 1.04 -1.26
N TRP A 110 -12.39 1.57 -0.12
CA TRP A 110 -11.28 1.04 0.67
C TRP A 110 -11.70 -0.31 1.21
N PRO A 111 -10.92 -1.37 0.97
CA PRO A 111 -11.28 -2.67 1.54
C PRO A 111 -11.36 -2.54 3.04
N ASN A 112 -12.46 -2.93 3.59
CA ASN A 112 -12.67 -2.83 5.01
C ASN A 112 -12.13 -4.07 5.71
N PRO A 113 -10.97 -3.98 6.36
CA PRO A 113 -10.38 -5.15 6.98
C PRO A 113 -11.01 -5.49 8.32
N ALA A 114 -11.97 -4.75 8.72
CA ALA A 114 -12.55 -4.77 10.07
C ALA A 114 -12.55 -6.11 10.74
#